data_a660c9cef1f7526e510eb4009796075f
#
_entry.id   a660c9cef1f7526e510eb4009796075f
#
_cell.length_a   1.000
_cell.length_b   1.000
_cell.length_c   1.000
_cell.angle_alpha   90.00
_cell.angle_beta   90.00
_cell.angle_gamma   90.00
#
_symmetry.space_group_name_H-M   'P 1'
#
loop_
_entity.id
_entity.type
_entity.pdbx_description
1 polymer ?
#
loop_
_entity_poly.entity_id
_entity_poly.type
_entity_poly.pdbx_seq_one_letter_code
_entity_poly.pdbx_strand_id
1 'polypeptide(L)'
;QIEAVFCPEDVVDPFDTVTWDLRSAQIKDENGQLMFEQKDAEIPSSWSQLATNVVVSKYFYGENGTPEREKSVRQLIHRVTRTIADWGVKVAVDIIALMPFRAIVSKYAARVA
;
A
#
# COMPACT_ATOMS: atom_id res chain seq x y z
N GLN A 1 -5.67 -5.76 24.15
CA GLN A 1 -5.56 -6.56 22.91
C GLN A 1 -6.38 -5.88 21.80
N ILE A 2 -5.76 -5.69 20.65
CA ILE A 2 -6.43 -5.10 19.48
C ILE A 2 -7.01 -6.24 18.65
N GLU A 3 -8.32 -6.22 18.45
CA GLU A 3 -8.98 -7.19 17.60
C GLU A 3 -8.88 -6.80 16.11
N ALA A 4 -8.74 -7.79 15.24
CA ALA A 4 -8.81 -7.59 13.80
C ALA A 4 -10.26 -7.36 13.38
N VAL A 5 -10.60 -6.14 12.96
CA VAL A 5 -11.98 -5.76 12.59
C VAL A 5 -12.21 -5.96 11.08
N PHE A 6 -11.21 -5.65 10.25
CA PHE A 6 -11.37 -5.62 8.79
C PHE A 6 -10.78 -6.83 8.07
N CYS A 7 -9.93 -7.60 8.76
CA CYS A 7 -9.31 -8.79 8.19
C CYS A 7 -9.49 -9.95 9.18
N PRO A 8 -10.13 -11.07 8.78
CA PRO A 8 -10.23 -12.26 9.63
C PRO A 8 -8.85 -12.81 10.00
N GLU A 9 -8.75 -13.37 11.20
CA GLU A 9 -7.47 -13.93 11.71
C GLU A 9 -6.97 -15.14 10.92
N ASP A 10 -7.86 -15.82 10.23
CA ASP A 10 -7.55 -16.98 9.37
C ASP A 10 -6.99 -16.60 8.00
N VAL A 11 -7.04 -15.33 7.62
CA VAL A 11 -6.47 -14.84 6.35
C VAL A 11 -4.98 -14.60 6.53
N VAL A 12 -4.17 -15.40 5.83
CA VAL A 12 -2.70 -15.32 5.88
C VAL A 12 -2.21 -14.06 5.14
N ASP A 13 -2.74 -13.79 3.95
CA ASP A 13 -2.42 -12.61 3.15
C ASP A 13 -3.71 -11.90 2.74
N PRO A 14 -3.96 -10.68 3.25
CA PRO A 14 -5.14 -9.91 2.89
C PRO A 14 -5.29 -9.63 1.39
N PHE A 15 -4.19 -9.58 0.64
CA PHE A 15 -4.24 -9.38 -0.80
C PHE A 15 -4.88 -10.55 -1.55
N ASP A 16 -4.90 -11.74 -0.97
CA ASP A 16 -5.54 -12.92 -1.57
C ASP A 16 -7.08 -12.85 -1.52
N THR A 17 -7.64 -11.95 -0.71
CA THR A 17 -9.10 -11.73 -0.65
C THR A 17 -9.63 -10.85 -1.77
N VAL A 18 -8.74 -10.26 -2.58
CA VAL A 18 -9.06 -9.30 -3.62
C VAL A 18 -8.76 -9.91 -4.99
N THR A 19 -9.65 -9.70 -5.95
CA THR A 19 -9.38 -10.04 -7.36
C THR A 19 -8.65 -8.88 -8.02
N TRP A 20 -7.57 -9.17 -8.70
CA TRP A 20 -6.69 -8.18 -9.32
C TRP A 20 -6.85 -8.15 -10.83
N ASP A 21 -6.66 -6.98 -11.41
CA ASP A 21 -6.80 -6.73 -12.84
C ASP A 21 -5.66 -5.84 -13.33
N LEU A 22 -5.25 -6.00 -14.57
CA LEU A 22 -4.25 -5.13 -15.20
C LEU A 22 -4.97 -4.07 -16.02
N ARG A 23 -4.72 -2.82 -15.70
CA ARG A 23 -5.38 -1.68 -16.36
C ARG A 23 -4.38 -0.61 -16.77
N SER A 24 -4.76 0.14 -17.79
CA SER A 24 -4.06 1.37 -18.17
C SER A 24 -4.69 2.56 -17.47
N ALA A 25 -3.87 3.41 -16.89
CA ALA A 25 -4.29 4.68 -16.31
C ALA A 25 -3.90 5.83 -17.23
N GLN A 26 -4.82 6.74 -17.47
CA GLN A 26 -4.61 7.89 -18.36
C GLN A 26 -5.20 9.16 -17.75
N ILE A 27 -4.49 10.27 -17.94
CA ILE A 27 -4.99 11.61 -17.67
C ILE A 27 -4.87 12.41 -18.98
N LYS A 28 -5.98 13.01 -19.40
CA LYS A 28 -6.03 13.88 -20.59
C LYS A 28 -6.34 15.31 -20.18
N ASP A 29 -5.86 16.28 -20.94
CA ASP A 29 -6.20 17.69 -20.76
C ASP A 29 -7.59 18.00 -21.35
N GLU A 30 -7.99 19.28 -21.27
CA GLU A 30 -9.27 19.78 -21.80
C GLU A 30 -9.41 19.59 -23.32
N ASN A 31 -8.29 19.49 -24.04
CA ASN A 31 -8.24 19.27 -25.49
C ASN A 31 -8.16 17.79 -25.87
N GLY A 32 -8.20 16.90 -24.89
CA GLY A 32 -8.07 15.47 -25.10
C GLY A 32 -6.64 14.99 -25.32
N GLN A 33 -5.65 15.87 -25.11
CA GLN A 33 -4.23 15.50 -25.22
C GLN A 33 -3.81 14.68 -24.00
N LEU A 34 -3.08 13.59 -24.24
CA LEU A 34 -2.60 12.71 -23.18
C LEU A 34 -1.50 13.39 -22.36
N MET A 35 -1.76 13.62 -21.08
CA MET A 35 -0.83 14.24 -20.14
C MET A 35 -0.07 13.19 -19.31
N PHE A 36 -0.68 12.04 -19.06
CA PHE A 36 -0.11 10.95 -18.30
C PHE A 36 -0.68 9.63 -18.81
N GLU A 37 0.18 8.62 -18.91
CA GLU A 37 -0.24 7.25 -19.19
C GLU A 37 0.69 6.26 -18.48
N GLN A 38 0.10 5.27 -17.85
CA GLN A 38 0.82 4.10 -17.36
C GLN A 38 0.01 2.86 -17.70
N LYS A 39 0.62 1.93 -18.42
CA LYS A 39 0.02 0.66 -18.81
C LYS A 39 0.32 -0.42 -17.80
N ASP A 40 -0.50 -1.47 -17.80
CA ASP A 40 -0.29 -2.69 -17.03
C ASP A 40 -0.15 -2.45 -15.51
N ALA A 41 -0.91 -1.48 -14.99
CA ALA A 41 -1.01 -1.27 -13.55
C ALA A 41 -1.94 -2.32 -12.93
N GLU A 42 -1.47 -3.02 -11.90
CA GLU A 42 -2.27 -4.00 -11.17
C GLU A 42 -3.17 -3.29 -10.16
N ILE A 43 -4.47 -3.41 -10.36
CA ILE A 43 -5.52 -2.69 -9.65
C ILE A 43 -6.57 -3.68 -9.16
N PRO A 44 -7.19 -3.48 -7.97
CA PRO A 44 -8.35 -4.28 -7.59
C PRO A 44 -9.45 -4.19 -8.65
N SER A 45 -9.98 -5.32 -9.07
CA SER A 45 -10.97 -5.40 -10.14
C SER A 45 -12.27 -4.64 -9.83
N SER A 46 -12.59 -4.45 -8.55
CA SER A 46 -13.76 -3.71 -8.09
C SER A 46 -13.63 -2.19 -8.21
N TRP A 47 -12.44 -1.66 -8.45
CA TRP A 47 -12.23 -0.22 -8.57
C TRP A 47 -12.72 0.32 -9.90
N SER A 48 -13.26 1.55 -9.88
CA SER A 48 -13.62 2.26 -11.10
C SER A 48 -12.39 2.69 -11.91
N GLN A 49 -12.59 2.99 -13.20
CA GLN A 49 -11.52 3.53 -14.03
C GLN A 49 -11.05 4.90 -13.54
N LEU A 50 -11.96 5.71 -13.00
CA LEU A 50 -11.61 7.00 -12.41
C LEU A 50 -10.71 6.83 -11.18
N ALA A 51 -11.04 5.91 -10.27
CA ALA A 51 -10.20 5.60 -9.12
C ALA A 51 -8.82 5.10 -9.57
N THR A 52 -8.77 4.25 -10.58
CA THR A 52 -7.53 3.75 -11.18
C THR A 52 -6.66 4.91 -11.67
N ASN A 53 -7.22 5.81 -12.46
CA ASN A 53 -6.49 6.96 -13.02
C ASN A 53 -5.90 7.85 -11.92
N VAL A 54 -6.69 8.13 -10.88
CA VAL A 54 -6.27 8.99 -9.75
C VAL A 54 -5.14 8.33 -8.96
N VAL A 55 -5.32 7.08 -8.57
CA VAL A 55 -4.35 6.38 -7.72
C VAL A 55 -3.02 6.18 -8.46
N VAL A 56 -3.06 5.73 -9.69
CA VAL A 56 -1.83 5.50 -10.46
C VAL A 56 -1.10 6.80 -10.75
N SER A 57 -1.81 7.87 -11.11
CA SER A 57 -1.17 9.15 -11.44
C SER A 57 -0.65 9.92 -10.25
N LYS A 58 -1.33 9.84 -9.08
CA LYS A 58 -1.05 10.70 -7.93
C LYS A 58 -0.34 10.01 -6.77
N TYR A 59 -0.53 8.69 -6.61
CA TYR A 59 -0.08 7.99 -5.41
C TYR A 59 0.99 6.93 -5.66
N PHE A 60 1.15 6.41 -6.87
CA PHE A 60 2.23 5.50 -7.18
C PHE A 60 3.57 6.19 -7.03
N TYR A 61 4.47 5.55 -6.29
CA TYR A 61 5.83 6.05 -6.08
C TYR A 61 6.70 5.87 -7.32
N GLY A 62 7.68 6.73 -7.47
CA GLY A 62 8.67 6.67 -8.55
C GLY A 62 8.24 7.47 -9.78
N GLU A 63 9.22 7.87 -10.56
CA GLU A 63 8.98 8.58 -11.82
C GLU A 63 8.44 7.62 -12.88
N ASN A 64 7.39 8.04 -13.59
CA ASN A 64 6.78 7.24 -14.65
C ASN A 64 7.80 6.91 -15.74
N GLY A 65 7.84 5.65 -16.15
CA GLY A 65 8.78 5.16 -17.13
C GLY A 65 10.14 4.71 -16.58
N THR A 66 10.36 4.81 -15.26
CA THR A 66 11.58 4.32 -14.61
C THR A 66 11.36 2.95 -13.95
N PRO A 67 12.44 2.16 -13.72
CA PRO A 67 12.32 0.89 -13.01
C PRO A 67 11.82 1.02 -11.57
N GLU A 68 11.96 2.20 -10.95
CA GLU A 68 11.52 2.47 -9.59
C GLU A 68 10.01 2.72 -9.48
N ARG A 69 9.35 2.95 -10.62
CA ARG A 69 7.91 3.23 -10.64
C ARG A 69 7.10 2.05 -10.14
N GLU A 70 6.25 2.29 -9.16
CA GLU A 70 5.28 1.29 -8.70
C GLU A 70 4.34 0.90 -9.84
N LYS A 71 3.99 -0.39 -9.89
CA LYS A 71 3.15 -0.99 -10.93
C LYS A 71 1.91 -1.65 -10.38
N SER A 72 1.75 -1.67 -9.08
CA SER A 72 0.65 -2.35 -8.42
C SER A 72 0.19 -1.60 -7.19
N VAL A 73 -1.12 -1.60 -6.96
CA VAL A 73 -1.70 -1.13 -5.70
C VAL A 73 -1.16 -1.94 -4.51
N ARG A 74 -0.78 -3.21 -4.70
CA ARG A 74 -0.10 -4.00 -3.66
C ARG A 74 1.18 -3.32 -3.19
N GLN A 75 2.01 -2.85 -4.11
CA GLN A 75 3.25 -2.15 -3.79
C GLN A 75 2.97 -0.85 -3.05
N LEU A 76 1.98 -0.08 -3.50
CA LEU A 76 1.55 1.14 -2.84
C LEU A 76 1.12 0.89 -1.40
N ILE A 77 0.22 -0.06 -1.18
CA ILE A 77 -0.29 -0.40 0.15
C ILE A 77 0.84 -0.93 1.02
N HIS A 78 1.68 -1.81 0.50
CA HIS A 78 2.83 -2.36 1.22
C HIS A 78 3.79 -1.25 1.66
N ARG A 79 4.11 -0.31 0.77
CA ARG A 79 4.97 0.84 1.10
C ARG A 79 4.38 1.68 2.24
N VAL A 80 3.10 2.02 2.15
CA VAL A 80 2.42 2.85 3.17
C VAL A 80 2.34 2.11 4.51
N THR A 81 1.85 0.89 4.50
CA THR A 81 1.69 0.09 5.73
C THR A 81 3.05 -0.24 6.36
N ARG A 82 4.05 -0.56 5.56
CA ARG A 82 5.41 -0.83 6.05
C ARG A 82 6.02 0.42 6.69
N THR A 83 5.87 1.56 6.07
CA THR A 83 6.38 2.83 6.61
C THR A 83 5.73 3.17 7.96
N ILE A 84 4.41 3.02 8.06
CA ILE A 84 3.68 3.24 9.31
C ILE A 84 4.11 2.23 10.38
N ALA A 85 4.25 0.96 10.02
CA ALA A 85 4.72 -0.08 10.92
C ALA A 85 6.14 0.21 11.45
N ASP A 86 7.05 0.63 10.57
CA ASP A 86 8.42 0.97 10.93
C ASP A 86 8.46 2.18 11.89
N TRP A 87 7.63 3.18 11.66
CA TRP A 87 7.47 4.31 12.58
C TRP A 87 6.94 3.87 13.95
N GLY A 88 5.93 3.01 13.95
CA GLY A 88 5.38 2.44 15.19
C GLY A 88 6.40 1.66 15.99
N VAL A 89 7.19 0.83 15.32
CA VAL A 89 8.28 0.07 15.95
C VAL A 89 9.34 1.01 16.52
N LYS A 90 9.75 2.03 15.77
CA LYS A 90 10.73 3.02 16.22
C LYS A 90 10.27 3.76 17.47
N VAL A 91 9.05 4.27 17.47
CA VAL A 91 8.46 4.96 18.63
C VAL A 91 8.36 4.01 19.83
N ALA A 92 7.92 2.77 19.60
CA ALA A 92 7.82 1.76 20.65
C ALA A 92 9.18 1.39 21.21
N VAL A 93 10.22 1.25 20.38
CA VAL A 93 11.60 0.99 20.83
C VAL A 93 12.14 2.17 21.64
N ASP A 94 11.88 3.41 21.24
CA ASP A 94 12.29 4.60 21.98
C ASP A 94 11.61 4.66 23.36
N ILE A 95 10.34 4.29 23.46
CA ILE A 95 9.60 4.20 24.74
C ILE A 95 10.12 3.03 25.56
N ILE A 96 10.43 1.89 24.97
CA ILE A 96 10.86 0.65 25.63
C ILE A 96 12.28 0.73 26.17
N ALA A 97 13.14 1.55 25.60
CA ALA A 97 14.42 1.87 26.21
C ALA A 97 14.26 2.38 27.66
N LEU A 98 13.04 2.80 28.04
CA LEU A 98 12.66 3.29 29.35
C LEU A 98 11.77 2.32 30.16
N MET A 99 11.34 1.16 29.59
CA MET A 99 10.34 0.27 30.18
C MET A 99 10.66 -1.24 29.98
N PRO A 100 10.23 -2.14 30.92
CA PRO A 100 10.48 -3.59 30.81
C PRO A 100 9.54 -4.35 29.86
N PHE A 101 8.94 -3.71 28.87
CA PHE A 101 7.95 -4.32 27.98
C PHE A 101 8.48 -4.69 26.59
N ARG A 102 9.78 -4.85 26.46
CA ARG A 102 10.45 -5.16 25.18
C ARG A 102 9.89 -6.39 24.47
N ALA A 103 9.50 -7.43 25.22
CA ALA A 103 8.95 -8.66 24.66
C ALA A 103 7.57 -8.47 24.02
N ILE A 104 6.72 -7.60 24.58
CA ILE A 104 5.39 -7.30 24.06
C ILE A 104 5.48 -6.57 22.73
N VAL A 105 6.39 -5.61 22.62
CA VAL A 105 6.58 -4.84 21.40
C VAL A 105 7.23 -5.65 20.28
N SER A 106 8.17 -6.53 20.59
CA SER A 106 8.73 -7.46 19.61
C SER A 106 7.64 -8.36 19.01
N LYS A 107 6.69 -8.79 19.84
CA LYS A 107 5.54 -9.57 19.39
C LYS A 107 4.59 -8.79 18.49
N TYR A 108 4.41 -7.50 18.79
CA TYR A 108 3.58 -6.59 17.99
C TYR A 108 4.22 -6.27 16.64
N ALA A 109 5.51 -6.00 16.61
CA ALA A 109 6.28 -5.74 15.40
C ALA A 109 6.24 -6.95 14.45
N ALA A 110 6.33 -8.17 14.97
CA ALA A 110 6.26 -9.40 14.18
C ALA A 110 4.90 -9.60 13.50
N ARG A 111 3.80 -9.09 14.09
CA ARG A 111 2.45 -9.18 13.50
C ARG A 111 2.21 -8.15 12.38
N VAL A 112 2.87 -7.04 12.41
CA VAL A 112 2.67 -5.93 11.46
C VAL A 112 3.66 -6.01 10.30
N ALA A 113 4.80 -6.63 10.52
CA ALA A 113 5.78 -6.87 9.48
C ALA A 113 5.36 -8.03 8.59
#